data_3835f074558ead6d5ec1debb7430ba35
#
_entry.id   3835f074558ead6d5ec1debb7430ba35
#
_cell.length_a   1.000
_cell.length_b   1.000
_cell.length_c   1.000
_cell.angle_alpha   90.00
_cell.angle_beta   90.00
_cell.angle_gamma   90.00
#
_symmetry.space_group_name_H-M   'P 1'
#
loop_
_entity.id
_entity.type
_entity.pdbx_description
1 polymer ?
#
loop_
_entity_poly.entity_id
_entity_poly.type
_entity_poly.pdbx_seq_one_letter_code
_entity_poly.pdbx_strand_id
1 'polypeptide(L)'
;MKKSNKDDAVSPVIGVMLMLVVTIIIAAVVMTFASDTTADIETAPMAVLDVAVYENINSNDGGMFYSHPSFQILYLAGDGKLDTAKMSIVSTWRGNDDKTHTYTASGNLPNLLLRTNDNMWSTTGTGENEFGIATFKAGEAFATNVDWGAMMTGEPTPIEDYTYFEEIFGPDYTTIEKGTEISISITHGKYMLYDEVVIVK
;
A
#
# COMPACT_ATOMS: atom_id res chain seq x y z
N MET A 1 -16.29 -54.19 68.48
CA MET A 1 -15.23 -53.25 68.05
C MET A 1 -15.66 -52.62 66.76
N LYS A 2 -15.98 -51.30 66.79
CA LYS A 2 -16.46 -50.55 65.64
C LYS A 2 -15.20 -49.85 65.00
N LYS A 3 -14.78 -50.27 63.81
CA LYS A 3 -13.69 -49.65 63.07
C LYS A 3 -14.12 -48.27 62.65
N SER A 4 -13.51 -47.23 63.19
CA SER A 4 -13.71 -45.86 62.73
C SER A 4 -12.98 -45.67 61.42
N ASN A 5 -13.71 -45.46 60.35
CA ASN A 5 -13.12 -45.05 59.03
C ASN A 5 -12.66 -43.58 59.15
N LYS A 6 -11.35 -43.39 59.22
CA LYS A 6 -10.71 -42.08 59.24
C LYS A 6 -10.52 -41.46 57.83
N ASP A 7 -11.00 -42.15 56.80
CA ASP A 7 -10.70 -41.76 55.41
C ASP A 7 -11.71 -40.77 54.80
N ASP A 8 -12.85 -40.54 55.45
CA ASP A 8 -13.94 -39.72 54.88
C ASP A 8 -13.76 -38.19 55.08
N ALA A 9 -12.81 -37.75 55.93
CA ALA A 9 -12.65 -36.33 56.27
C ALA A 9 -11.70 -35.55 55.32
N VAL A 10 -10.88 -36.27 54.53
CA VAL A 10 -9.88 -35.63 53.64
C VAL A 10 -10.47 -35.38 52.24
N SER A 11 -11.46 -36.16 51.82
CA SER A 11 -12.05 -36.11 50.49
C SER A 11 -12.70 -34.77 50.08
N PRO A 12 -13.48 -34.06 50.94
CA PRO A 12 -14.11 -32.81 50.55
C PRO A 12 -13.13 -31.66 50.36
N VAL A 13 -12.07 -31.60 51.14
CA VAL A 13 -11.05 -30.54 51.07
C VAL A 13 -10.18 -30.68 49.85
N ILE A 14 -9.82 -31.94 49.48
CA ILE A 14 -9.05 -32.23 48.29
C ILE A 14 -9.88 -31.88 47.05
N GLY A 15 -11.19 -32.19 47.05
CA GLY A 15 -12.09 -31.84 45.95
C GLY A 15 -12.19 -30.35 45.69
N VAL A 16 -12.32 -29.53 46.74
CA VAL A 16 -12.37 -28.06 46.62
C VAL A 16 -11.02 -27.50 46.12
N MET A 17 -9.90 -28.00 46.66
CA MET A 17 -8.57 -27.56 46.21
C MET A 17 -8.32 -27.92 44.73
N LEU A 18 -8.72 -29.11 44.29
CA LEU A 18 -8.55 -29.53 42.93
C LEU A 18 -9.41 -28.71 41.97
N MET A 19 -10.66 -28.40 42.38
CA MET A 19 -11.54 -27.52 41.59
C MET A 19 -10.97 -26.11 41.45
N LEU A 20 -10.37 -25.56 42.50
CA LEU A 20 -9.76 -24.24 42.48
C LEU A 20 -8.52 -24.19 41.57
N VAL A 21 -7.68 -25.21 41.59
CA VAL A 21 -6.51 -25.32 40.67
C VAL A 21 -6.96 -25.45 39.24
N VAL A 22 -7.96 -26.27 38.96
CA VAL A 22 -8.48 -26.47 37.58
C VAL A 22 -9.08 -25.16 37.05
N THR A 23 -9.82 -24.41 37.85
CA THR A 23 -10.41 -23.12 37.43
C THR A 23 -9.33 -22.08 37.12
N ILE A 24 -8.25 -22.03 37.91
CA ILE A 24 -7.11 -21.11 37.64
C ILE A 24 -6.39 -21.48 36.34
N ILE A 25 -6.19 -22.78 36.11
CA ILE A 25 -5.54 -23.26 34.85
C ILE A 25 -6.41 -22.90 33.64
N ILE A 26 -7.72 -23.17 33.72
CA ILE A 26 -8.65 -22.82 32.64
C ILE A 26 -8.67 -21.31 32.40
N ALA A 27 -8.73 -20.51 33.47
CA ALA A 27 -8.69 -19.05 33.34
C ALA A 27 -7.39 -18.56 32.69
N ALA A 28 -6.24 -19.13 33.04
CA ALA A 28 -4.94 -18.77 32.45
C ALA A 28 -4.88 -19.16 30.97
N VAL A 29 -5.39 -20.32 30.59
CA VAL A 29 -5.45 -20.76 29.19
C VAL A 29 -6.39 -19.88 28.37
N VAL A 30 -7.57 -19.56 28.90
CA VAL A 30 -8.52 -18.66 28.22
C VAL A 30 -7.94 -17.24 28.06
N MET A 31 -7.20 -16.73 29.06
CA MET A 31 -6.54 -15.44 28.97
C MET A 31 -5.47 -15.40 27.87
N THR A 32 -4.67 -16.46 27.70
CA THR A 32 -3.66 -16.53 26.63
C THR A 32 -4.33 -16.51 25.25
N PHE A 33 -5.37 -17.29 25.04
CA PHE A 33 -6.11 -17.27 23.77
C PHE A 33 -6.83 -15.94 23.52
N ALA A 34 -7.39 -15.30 24.56
CA ALA A 34 -8.07 -14.02 24.44
C ALA A 34 -7.07 -12.89 24.11
N SER A 35 -5.83 -12.96 24.61
CA SER A 35 -4.80 -11.96 24.33
C SER A 35 -4.27 -12.09 22.90
N ASP A 36 -4.09 -13.29 22.39
CA ASP A 36 -3.62 -13.52 21.01
C ASP A 36 -4.67 -13.10 19.96
N THR A 37 -5.96 -13.23 20.25
CA THR A 37 -7.03 -12.83 19.32
C THR A 37 -7.29 -11.32 19.28
N THR A 38 -6.86 -10.55 20.28
CA THR A 38 -7.04 -9.09 20.30
C THR A 38 -5.84 -8.31 19.76
N ALA A 39 -4.67 -8.96 19.61
CA ALA A 39 -3.45 -8.29 19.18
C ALA A 39 -3.40 -7.97 17.68
N ASP A 40 -4.24 -8.60 16.85
CA ASP A 40 -4.16 -8.55 15.38
C ASP A 40 -5.49 -8.20 14.67
N ILE A 41 -6.42 -7.50 15.34
CA ILE A 41 -7.54 -6.89 14.60
C ILE A 41 -7.02 -5.57 14.00
N GLU A 42 -6.19 -5.71 12.97
CA GLU A 42 -5.84 -4.60 12.11
C GLU A 42 -7.11 -4.20 11.34
N THR A 43 -7.68 -3.04 11.68
CA THR A 43 -8.84 -2.50 10.98
C THR A 43 -8.43 -2.18 9.54
N ALA A 44 -9.23 -2.64 8.57
CA ALA A 44 -9.01 -2.28 7.18
C ALA A 44 -8.99 -0.75 7.03
N PRO A 45 -7.95 -0.16 6.45
CA PRO A 45 -7.96 1.28 6.20
C PRO A 45 -9.07 1.59 5.18
N MET A 46 -9.89 2.59 5.47
CA MET A 46 -10.87 3.12 4.51
C MET A 46 -10.19 4.23 3.70
N ALA A 47 -10.02 4.00 2.41
CA ALA A 47 -9.44 4.98 1.50
C ALA A 47 -10.17 4.95 0.16
N VAL A 48 -10.44 6.13 -0.37
CA VAL A 48 -10.92 6.34 -1.74
C VAL A 48 -9.75 6.91 -2.52
N LEU A 49 -9.27 6.14 -3.47
CA LEU A 49 -8.16 6.52 -4.34
C LEU A 49 -8.70 6.79 -5.74
N ASP A 50 -8.04 7.69 -6.46
CA ASP A 50 -8.20 7.90 -7.90
C ASP A 50 -6.83 7.72 -8.54
N VAL A 51 -6.79 6.95 -9.63
CA VAL A 51 -5.53 6.64 -10.33
C VAL A 51 -5.64 7.09 -11.77
N ALA A 52 -4.61 7.75 -12.25
CA ALA A 52 -4.54 8.20 -13.63
C ALA A 52 -3.17 7.94 -14.23
N VAL A 53 -3.16 7.55 -15.49
CA VAL A 53 -1.96 7.42 -16.31
C VAL A 53 -2.09 8.35 -17.51
N TYR A 54 -1.07 9.17 -17.70
CA TYR A 54 -1.02 10.14 -18.78
C TYR A 54 0.18 9.84 -19.68
N GLU A 55 -0.03 9.87 -20.97
CA GLU A 55 1.05 9.89 -21.96
C GLU A 55 1.80 11.21 -21.87
N ASN A 56 1.06 12.31 -21.73
CA ASN A 56 1.64 13.64 -21.65
C ASN A 56 0.83 14.52 -20.70
N ILE A 57 1.49 15.06 -19.69
CA ILE A 57 0.97 16.19 -18.91
C ILE A 57 1.85 17.40 -19.14
N ASN A 58 1.22 18.58 -19.23
CA ASN A 58 1.93 19.83 -19.33
C ASN A 58 2.18 20.36 -17.93
N SER A 59 3.43 20.41 -17.54
CA SER A 59 3.89 21.06 -16.31
C SER A 59 4.52 22.40 -16.64
N ASN A 60 4.34 23.39 -15.76
CA ASN A 60 4.98 24.71 -15.88
C ASN A 60 5.78 24.96 -14.62
N ASP A 61 7.10 25.06 -14.76
CA ASP A 61 7.99 25.46 -13.67
C ASP A 61 8.87 26.63 -14.11
N GLY A 62 8.77 27.72 -13.37
CA GLY A 62 9.59 28.90 -13.64
C GLY A 62 9.43 29.54 -15.02
N GLY A 63 8.32 29.25 -15.73
CA GLY A 63 8.05 29.73 -17.10
C GLY A 63 8.50 28.80 -18.20
N MET A 64 9.04 27.61 -17.87
CA MET A 64 9.29 26.54 -18.83
C MET A 64 8.12 25.54 -18.82
N PHE A 65 7.67 25.18 -20.00
CA PHE A 65 6.62 24.17 -20.21
C PHE A 65 7.25 22.84 -20.54
N TYR A 66 6.81 21.81 -19.85
CA TYR A 66 7.25 20.45 -20.08
C TYR A 66 6.07 19.57 -20.41
N SER A 67 6.29 18.61 -21.30
CA SER A 67 5.33 17.58 -21.59
C SER A 67 5.99 16.23 -21.30
N HIS A 68 5.47 15.48 -20.34
CA HIS A 68 6.03 14.20 -19.92
C HIS A 68 4.94 13.22 -19.50
N PRO A 69 5.20 11.91 -19.58
CA PRO A 69 4.30 10.90 -19.03
C PRO A 69 4.15 11.06 -17.52
N SER A 70 3.01 10.66 -16.99
CA SER A 70 2.79 10.69 -15.53
C SER A 70 1.85 9.58 -15.07
N PHE A 71 2.26 8.90 -14.04
CA PHE A 71 1.40 8.05 -13.23
C PHE A 71 1.06 8.79 -11.95
N GLN A 72 -0.21 8.85 -11.59
CA GLN A 72 -0.70 9.60 -10.44
C GLN A 72 -1.65 8.76 -9.60
N ILE A 73 -1.51 8.86 -8.27
CA ILE A 73 -2.45 8.31 -7.29
C ILE A 73 -2.91 9.47 -6.42
N LEU A 74 -4.20 9.76 -6.43
CA LEU A 74 -4.81 10.80 -5.60
C LEU A 74 -5.59 10.14 -4.46
N TYR A 75 -5.35 10.53 -3.22
CA TYR A 75 -6.12 10.11 -2.06
C TYR A 75 -7.26 11.11 -1.83
N LEU A 76 -8.46 10.77 -2.33
CA LEU A 76 -9.62 11.64 -2.30
C LEU A 76 -10.23 11.77 -0.90
N ALA A 77 -10.43 10.64 -0.22
CA ALA A 77 -11.08 10.60 1.08
C ALA A 77 -10.72 9.33 1.85
N GLY A 78 -10.72 9.41 3.16
CA GLY A 78 -10.50 8.28 4.06
C GLY A 78 -10.27 8.73 5.49
N ASP A 79 -10.22 7.79 6.42
CA ASP A 79 -10.18 8.04 7.86
C ASP A 79 -8.77 7.93 8.46
N GLY A 80 -7.77 7.65 7.65
CA GLY A 80 -6.43 7.35 8.16
C GLY A 80 -5.28 7.88 7.33
N LYS A 81 -4.10 7.59 7.88
CA LYS A 81 -2.83 7.72 7.19
C LYS A 81 -2.44 6.34 6.67
N LEU A 82 -2.13 6.25 5.39
CA LEU A 82 -1.62 5.03 4.79
C LEU A 82 -0.09 5.01 4.87
N ASP A 83 0.45 3.96 5.45
CA ASP A 83 1.88 3.68 5.42
C ASP A 83 2.23 3.08 4.06
N THR A 84 2.89 3.85 3.21
CA THR A 84 3.21 3.41 1.85
C THR A 84 4.20 2.25 1.80
N ALA A 85 4.97 2.01 2.88
CA ALA A 85 5.81 0.81 2.98
C ALA A 85 5.01 -0.51 2.96
N LYS A 86 3.72 -0.45 3.33
CA LYS A 86 2.79 -1.58 3.29
C LYS A 86 1.95 -1.63 2.01
N MET A 87 2.14 -0.68 1.10
CA MET A 87 1.40 -0.62 -0.14
C MET A 87 2.13 -1.35 -1.26
N SER A 88 1.34 -1.93 -2.17
CA SER A 88 1.84 -2.45 -3.43
C SER A 88 0.87 -2.11 -4.56
N ILE A 89 1.43 -1.89 -5.75
CA ILE A 89 0.73 -1.55 -6.96
C ILE A 89 0.92 -2.70 -7.94
N VAL A 90 -0.16 -3.32 -8.36
CA VAL A 90 -0.15 -4.37 -9.39
C VAL A 90 -0.76 -3.78 -10.65
N SER A 91 -0.04 -3.82 -11.74
CA SER A 91 -0.49 -3.35 -13.05
C SER A 91 -0.51 -4.50 -14.04
N THR A 92 -1.60 -4.61 -14.81
CA THR A 92 -1.73 -5.59 -15.89
C THR A 92 -2.28 -4.89 -17.13
N TRP A 93 -1.59 -5.03 -18.27
CA TRP A 93 -2.01 -4.42 -19.52
C TRP A 93 -1.70 -5.32 -20.71
N ARG A 94 -2.33 -5.03 -21.84
CA ARG A 94 -1.94 -5.58 -23.13
C ARG A 94 -1.09 -4.54 -23.86
N GLY A 95 0.16 -4.88 -24.09
CA GLY A 95 1.12 -4.00 -24.79
C GLY A 95 0.87 -3.92 -26.30
N ASN A 96 1.55 -2.99 -26.96
CA ASN A 96 1.55 -2.85 -28.41
C ASN A 96 2.27 -4.03 -29.12
N ASP A 97 2.94 -4.90 -28.36
CA ASP A 97 3.50 -6.17 -28.81
C ASP A 97 2.48 -7.34 -28.79
N ASP A 98 1.19 -7.02 -28.55
CA ASP A 98 0.08 -7.97 -28.46
C ASP A 98 0.16 -8.96 -27.28
N LYS A 99 1.07 -8.78 -26.33
CA LYS A 99 1.18 -9.63 -25.14
C LYS A 99 0.55 -8.98 -23.92
N THR A 100 0.18 -9.82 -22.96
CA THR A 100 -0.24 -9.36 -21.64
C THR A 100 0.97 -9.30 -20.73
N HIS A 101 1.18 -8.12 -20.14
CA HIS A 101 2.22 -7.84 -19.16
C HIS A 101 1.60 -7.67 -17.80
N THR A 102 2.30 -8.10 -16.75
CA THR A 102 1.90 -7.88 -15.36
C THR A 102 3.13 -7.55 -14.55
N TYR A 103 3.04 -6.49 -13.77
CA TYR A 103 4.12 -6.08 -12.89
C TYR A 103 3.58 -5.73 -11.50
N THR A 104 4.41 -5.95 -10.47
CA THR A 104 4.11 -5.58 -9.08
C THR A 104 5.19 -4.64 -8.58
N ALA A 105 4.83 -3.40 -8.38
CA ALA A 105 5.67 -2.40 -7.77
C ALA A 105 5.42 -2.36 -6.25
N SER A 106 6.47 -2.46 -5.46
CA SER A 106 6.40 -2.44 -3.99
C SER A 106 7.75 -2.02 -3.40
N GLY A 107 7.73 -1.60 -2.13
CA GLY A 107 8.91 -1.09 -1.46
C GLY A 107 9.16 0.38 -1.81
N ASN A 108 10.42 0.79 -1.74
CA ASN A 108 10.78 2.18 -2.05
C ASN A 108 10.78 2.42 -3.57
N LEU A 109 9.96 3.37 -4.03
CA LEU A 109 9.91 3.86 -5.40
C LEU A 109 10.36 5.33 -5.42
N PRO A 110 11.67 5.58 -5.59
CA PRO A 110 12.25 6.92 -5.41
C PRO A 110 11.77 7.96 -6.43
N ASN A 111 11.19 7.54 -7.55
CA ASN A 111 10.64 8.42 -8.56
C ASN A 111 9.11 8.55 -8.51
N LEU A 112 8.43 7.90 -7.56
CA LEU A 112 7.02 8.13 -7.26
C LEU A 112 6.92 8.99 -5.99
N LEU A 113 6.72 10.30 -6.16
CA LEU A 113 6.87 11.30 -5.11
C LEU A 113 5.55 11.84 -4.61
N LEU A 114 5.47 12.00 -3.27
CA LEU A 114 4.35 12.65 -2.62
C LEU A 114 4.32 14.14 -3.00
N ARG A 115 3.20 14.56 -3.55
CA ARG A 115 2.90 15.94 -3.90
C ARG A 115 1.96 16.54 -2.85
N THR A 116 2.38 17.60 -2.21
CA THR A 116 1.54 18.42 -1.34
C THR A 116 1.31 19.78 -2.00
N ASN A 117 0.28 20.51 -1.55
CA ASN A 117 0.01 21.85 -2.07
C ASN A 117 1.22 22.81 -1.94
N ASP A 118 2.11 22.53 -0.98
CA ASP A 118 3.31 23.32 -0.74
C ASP A 118 4.52 22.85 -1.57
N ASN A 119 4.46 21.63 -2.15
CA ASN A 119 5.58 20.96 -2.82
C ASN A 119 5.18 20.36 -4.18
N MET A 120 4.34 21.03 -4.94
CA MET A 120 3.85 20.53 -6.23
C MET A 120 4.99 20.30 -7.26
N TRP A 121 6.17 20.83 -6.97
CA TRP A 121 7.34 20.86 -7.86
C TRP A 121 8.61 20.25 -7.25
N SER A 122 8.50 19.51 -6.14
CA SER A 122 9.68 18.83 -5.61
C SER A 122 10.11 17.74 -6.59
N THR A 123 11.22 17.99 -7.26
CA THR A 123 11.83 17.13 -8.27
C THR A 123 12.87 16.19 -7.68
N THR A 124 13.07 16.23 -6.36
CA THR A 124 14.09 15.44 -5.69
C THR A 124 13.44 14.61 -4.60
N GLY A 125 13.57 13.29 -4.69
CA GLY A 125 13.31 12.40 -3.58
C GLY A 125 14.21 12.78 -2.41
N THR A 126 13.60 13.11 -1.26
CA THR A 126 14.35 13.41 -0.02
C THR A 126 14.35 12.22 0.92
N GLY A 127 13.85 11.05 0.45
CA GLY A 127 13.59 9.88 1.25
C GLY A 127 12.27 9.98 2.02
N GLU A 128 11.88 11.15 2.50
CA GLU A 128 10.64 11.33 3.28
C GLU A 128 9.38 11.46 2.43
N ASN A 129 9.50 11.84 1.16
CA ASN A 129 8.38 12.03 0.23
C ASN A 129 8.28 10.91 -0.84
N GLU A 130 9.09 9.88 -0.75
CA GLU A 130 9.10 8.76 -1.67
C GLU A 130 8.01 7.72 -1.31
N PHE A 131 7.40 7.12 -2.31
CA PHE A 131 6.51 5.99 -2.09
C PHE A 131 7.30 4.82 -1.48
N GLY A 132 6.74 4.17 -0.47
CA GLY A 132 7.43 3.14 0.32
C GLY A 132 8.10 3.67 1.59
N ILE A 133 8.20 5.01 1.75
CA ILE A 133 8.74 5.66 2.96
C ILE A 133 7.72 6.67 3.51
N ALA A 134 7.09 7.43 2.64
CA ALA A 134 6.13 8.47 3.00
C ALA A 134 4.84 7.90 3.62
N THR A 135 4.17 8.74 4.40
CA THR A 135 2.81 8.50 4.86
C THR A 135 1.83 9.25 3.97
N PHE A 136 0.82 8.56 3.43
CA PHE A 136 -0.16 9.08 2.49
C PHE A 136 -1.48 9.45 3.19
N LYS A 137 -2.02 10.64 2.95
CA LYS A 137 -3.21 11.18 3.61
C LYS A 137 -4.22 11.69 2.60
N ALA A 138 -5.48 11.78 3.02
CA ALA A 138 -6.53 12.38 2.21
C ALA A 138 -6.17 13.82 1.79
N GLY A 139 -6.36 14.13 0.51
CA GLY A 139 -6.00 15.40 -0.12
C GLY A 139 -4.58 15.46 -0.68
N GLU A 140 -3.76 14.44 -0.46
CA GLU A 140 -2.42 14.33 -1.04
C GLU A 140 -2.45 13.49 -2.32
N ALA A 141 -1.40 13.62 -3.13
CA ALA A 141 -1.22 12.84 -4.34
C ALA A 141 0.21 12.31 -4.45
N PHE A 142 0.39 11.11 -4.95
CA PHE A 142 1.66 10.65 -5.50
C PHE A 142 1.67 10.87 -7.01
N ALA A 143 2.77 11.32 -7.53
CA ALA A 143 2.99 11.43 -8.98
C ALA A 143 4.44 11.07 -9.31
N THR A 144 4.63 10.50 -10.50
CA THR A 144 5.98 10.27 -11.01
C THR A 144 6.76 11.56 -11.12
N ASN A 145 8.05 11.47 -10.88
CA ASN A 145 8.98 12.58 -10.96
C ASN A 145 9.08 13.14 -12.40
N VAL A 146 9.62 14.31 -12.55
CA VAL A 146 9.89 14.93 -13.86
C VAL A 146 11.31 14.61 -14.26
N ASP A 147 11.50 14.06 -15.47
CA ASP A 147 12.84 13.86 -16.02
C ASP A 147 13.43 15.21 -16.47
N TRP A 148 14.45 15.67 -15.74
CA TRP A 148 15.17 16.89 -16.06
C TRP A 148 15.89 16.86 -17.41
N GLY A 149 16.28 15.67 -17.90
CA GLY A 149 16.92 15.52 -19.19
C GLY A 149 15.97 15.87 -20.33
N ALA A 150 14.74 15.37 -20.25
CA ALA A 150 13.66 15.70 -21.18
C ALA A 150 13.26 17.17 -21.12
N MET A 151 13.33 17.79 -19.95
CA MET A 151 13.03 19.22 -19.74
C MET A 151 13.93 20.14 -20.57
N MET A 152 15.19 19.78 -20.77
CA MET A 152 16.17 20.64 -21.45
C MET A 152 15.95 20.72 -22.96
N THR A 153 15.22 19.77 -23.55
CA THR A 153 14.97 19.73 -24.99
C THR A 153 13.73 20.51 -25.42
N GLY A 154 12.77 20.73 -24.50
CA GLY A 154 11.48 21.37 -24.79
C GLY A 154 10.53 20.52 -25.65
N GLU A 155 10.93 19.31 -26.00
CA GLU A 155 10.12 18.34 -26.75
C GLU A 155 9.38 17.42 -25.78
N PRO A 156 8.17 16.90 -26.14
CA PRO A 156 7.49 15.91 -25.36
C PRO A 156 8.34 14.64 -25.22
N THR A 157 8.45 14.12 -23.99
CA THR A 157 9.11 12.83 -23.77
C THR A 157 8.09 11.71 -24.02
N PRO A 158 8.32 10.81 -24.98
CA PRO A 158 7.46 9.66 -25.16
C PRO A 158 7.57 8.69 -23.97
N ILE A 159 6.54 7.86 -23.75
CA ILE A 159 6.52 6.88 -22.64
C ILE A 159 7.74 5.95 -22.71
N GLU A 160 8.11 5.51 -23.91
CA GLU A 160 9.23 4.59 -24.14
C GLU A 160 10.60 5.12 -23.69
N ASP A 161 10.76 6.44 -23.64
CA ASP A 161 11.98 7.12 -23.17
C ASP A 161 11.89 7.56 -21.70
N TYR A 162 10.72 7.37 -21.06
CA TYR A 162 10.48 7.84 -19.71
C TYR A 162 10.76 6.76 -18.67
N THR A 163 12.01 6.59 -18.31
CA THR A 163 12.53 5.49 -17.48
C THR A 163 11.88 5.36 -16.09
N TYR A 164 11.26 6.44 -15.56
CA TYR A 164 10.59 6.38 -14.24
C TYR A 164 9.34 5.49 -14.23
N PHE A 165 8.79 5.16 -15.40
CA PHE A 165 7.72 4.18 -15.51
C PHE A 165 8.18 2.75 -15.25
N GLU A 166 9.48 2.44 -15.39
CA GLU A 166 10.03 1.12 -15.09
C GLU A 166 9.81 0.72 -13.62
N GLU A 167 9.83 1.68 -12.70
CA GLU A 167 9.58 1.41 -11.28
C GLU A 167 8.15 0.94 -11.01
N ILE A 168 7.18 1.36 -11.84
CA ILE A 168 5.75 1.13 -11.62
C ILE A 168 5.21 0.02 -12.52
N PHE A 169 5.70 -0.06 -13.76
CA PHE A 169 5.23 -0.99 -14.77
C PHE A 169 6.27 -2.06 -15.16
N GLY A 170 7.47 -2.00 -14.58
CA GLY A 170 8.56 -2.93 -14.91
C GLY A 170 9.18 -2.69 -16.27
N PRO A 171 10.08 -3.59 -16.72
CA PRO A 171 10.89 -3.38 -17.93
C PRO A 171 10.07 -3.31 -19.23
N ASP A 172 8.85 -3.82 -19.22
CA ASP A 172 7.97 -3.83 -20.40
C ASP A 172 7.12 -2.55 -20.53
N TYR A 173 7.37 -1.52 -19.71
CA TYR A 173 6.65 -0.24 -19.72
C TYR A 173 6.65 0.44 -21.10
N THR A 174 7.68 0.20 -21.91
CA THR A 174 7.81 0.74 -23.26
C THR A 174 6.74 0.23 -24.24
N THR A 175 5.98 -0.80 -23.86
CA THR A 175 4.85 -1.32 -24.64
C THR A 175 3.54 -0.59 -24.37
N ILE A 176 3.53 0.36 -23.42
CA ILE A 176 2.38 1.19 -23.06
C ILE A 176 2.32 2.39 -23.99
N GLU A 177 1.16 2.66 -24.56
CA GLU A 177 0.90 3.81 -25.41
C GLU A 177 -0.45 4.46 -25.07
N LYS A 178 -0.73 5.61 -25.63
CA LYS A 178 -2.01 6.30 -25.47
C LYS A 178 -3.16 5.40 -25.87
N GLY A 179 -4.18 5.33 -24.99
CA GLY A 179 -5.34 4.48 -25.15
C GLY A 179 -5.17 3.06 -24.63
N THR A 180 -3.97 2.66 -24.16
CA THR A 180 -3.78 1.37 -23.50
C THR A 180 -4.66 1.29 -22.24
N GLU A 181 -5.40 0.19 -22.11
CA GLU A 181 -6.16 -0.14 -20.90
C GLU A 181 -5.25 -0.87 -19.91
N ILE A 182 -5.09 -0.30 -18.72
CA ILE A 182 -4.26 -0.86 -17.65
C ILE A 182 -5.16 -1.19 -16.47
N SER A 183 -5.26 -2.47 -16.11
CA SER A 183 -5.88 -2.88 -14.84
C SER A 183 -4.89 -2.59 -13.72
N ILE A 184 -5.28 -1.76 -12.76
CA ILE A 184 -4.47 -1.34 -11.64
C ILE A 184 -5.14 -1.75 -10.35
N SER A 185 -4.43 -2.53 -9.53
CA SER A 185 -4.86 -2.88 -8.17
C SER A 185 -3.85 -2.34 -7.18
N ILE A 186 -4.33 -1.61 -6.16
CA ILE A 186 -3.49 -1.09 -5.07
C ILE A 186 -3.94 -1.73 -3.76
N THR A 187 -2.98 -2.32 -3.05
CA THR A 187 -3.22 -2.95 -1.76
C THR A 187 -2.46 -2.25 -0.64
N HIS A 188 -2.94 -2.38 0.59
CA HIS A 188 -2.24 -2.01 1.81
C HIS A 188 -2.23 -3.22 2.75
N GLY A 189 -1.09 -3.90 2.85
CA GLY A 189 -0.98 -5.20 3.47
C GLY A 189 -1.91 -6.22 2.79
N LYS A 190 -2.87 -6.76 3.55
CA LYS A 190 -3.86 -7.73 3.04
C LYS A 190 -5.13 -7.08 2.46
N TYR A 191 -5.27 -5.78 2.53
CA TYR A 191 -6.48 -5.07 2.12
C TYR A 191 -6.31 -4.44 0.75
N MET A 192 -7.31 -4.63 -0.11
CA MET A 192 -7.40 -3.97 -1.40
C MET A 192 -8.01 -2.57 -1.21
N LEU A 193 -7.33 -1.54 -1.71
CA LEU A 193 -7.78 -0.15 -1.63
C LEU A 193 -8.33 0.36 -2.96
N TYR A 194 -7.84 -0.19 -4.07
CA TYR A 194 -8.21 0.21 -5.42
C TYR A 194 -8.10 -0.98 -6.37
N ASP A 195 -9.05 -1.14 -7.29
CA ASP A 195 -9.03 -2.19 -8.32
C ASP A 195 -9.91 -1.76 -9.49
N GLU A 196 -9.32 -1.06 -10.45
CA GLU A 196 -10.03 -0.54 -11.62
C GLU A 196 -9.15 -0.57 -12.87
N VAL A 197 -9.82 -0.44 -14.04
CA VAL A 197 -9.15 -0.28 -15.33
C VAL A 197 -9.00 1.21 -15.63
N VAL A 198 -7.77 1.63 -15.85
CA VAL A 198 -7.40 3.00 -16.21
C VAL A 198 -6.97 3.04 -17.67
N ILE A 199 -7.44 4.03 -18.40
CA ILE A 199 -7.04 4.26 -19.81
C ILE A 199 -5.96 5.33 -19.83
N VAL A 200 -4.86 5.08 -20.52
CA VAL A 200 -3.78 6.06 -20.76
C VAL A 200 -4.32 7.23 -21.58
N LYS A 201 -4.27 8.42 -21.03
CA LYS A 201 -4.85 9.67 -21.56
C LYS A 201 -3.84 10.49 -22.35
#